data_218509ecb3a1144c78620aef05ffe10b
#
_entry.id   218509ecb3a1144c78620aef05ffe10b
#
_cell.length_a   1.000
_cell.length_b   1.000
_cell.length_c   1.000
_cell.angle_alpha   90.00
_cell.angle_beta   90.00
_cell.angle_gamma   90.00
#
_symmetry.space_group_name_H-M   'P 1'
#
loop_
_entity.id
_entity.type
_entity.pdbx_description
1 polymer ?
#
loop_
_entity_poly.entity_id
_entity_poly.type
_entity_poly.pdbx_seq_one_letter_code
_entity_poly.pdbx_strand_id
1 'polypeptide(L)'
;MIEKRNDWQERLSPRVNAIAPSGIRKFFDIAAQMEDVISLGVGEPDFVTPWSIRESCVYGLEQGYTSYTANRGLPELREEIARHYADEYGCSYDADTDILVTVGVSEALDLVMRAILAPGD
;
A
#
# COMPACT_ATOMS: atom_id res chain seq x y z
N MET A 1 -24.63 -14.46 -32.94
CA MET A 1 -24.26 -13.25 -32.18
C MET A 1 -24.50 -13.56 -30.73
N ILE A 2 -23.44 -13.83 -29.96
CA ILE A 2 -23.55 -14.15 -28.52
C ILE A 2 -23.67 -12.80 -27.82
N GLU A 3 -24.84 -12.50 -27.31
CA GLU A 3 -25.13 -11.35 -26.48
C GLU A 3 -24.27 -11.47 -25.21
N LYS A 4 -23.25 -10.62 -25.06
CA LYS A 4 -22.45 -10.54 -23.84
C LYS A 4 -23.37 -10.03 -22.72
N ARG A 5 -24.02 -10.95 -22.00
CA ARG A 5 -24.66 -10.62 -20.72
C ARG A 5 -23.59 -10.10 -19.77
N ASN A 6 -23.71 -8.84 -19.42
CA ASN A 6 -22.83 -8.16 -18.47
C ASN A 6 -23.34 -8.48 -17.04
N ASP A 7 -23.31 -9.77 -16.69
CA ASP A 7 -23.82 -10.31 -15.41
C ASP A 7 -22.78 -10.32 -14.28
N TRP A 8 -21.74 -9.50 -14.42
CA TRP A 8 -20.67 -9.43 -13.42
C TRP A 8 -21.17 -9.06 -12.03
N GLN A 9 -22.21 -8.21 -11.96
CA GLN A 9 -22.79 -7.80 -10.68
C GLN A 9 -23.44 -8.98 -9.95
N GLU A 10 -24.02 -9.93 -10.67
CA GLU A 10 -24.61 -11.14 -10.09
C GLU A 10 -23.55 -12.10 -9.53
N ARG A 11 -22.29 -11.97 -9.97
CA ARG A 11 -21.15 -12.77 -9.50
C ARG A 11 -20.46 -12.17 -8.28
N LEU A 12 -20.73 -10.90 -8.01
CA LEU A 12 -20.16 -10.22 -6.85
C LEU A 12 -20.96 -10.56 -5.59
N SER A 13 -20.26 -10.65 -4.47
CA SER A 13 -20.95 -10.85 -3.19
C SER A 13 -21.89 -9.68 -2.90
N PRO A 14 -23.04 -9.91 -2.22
CA PRO A 14 -23.93 -8.83 -1.82
C PRO A 14 -23.25 -7.72 -1.01
N ARG A 15 -22.25 -8.09 -0.20
CA ARG A 15 -21.45 -7.14 0.58
C ARG A 15 -20.68 -6.18 -0.31
N VAL A 16 -20.07 -6.67 -1.40
CA VAL A 16 -19.33 -5.83 -2.36
C VAL A 16 -20.28 -4.95 -3.17
N ASN A 17 -21.42 -5.51 -3.60
CA ASN A 17 -22.45 -4.76 -4.34
C ASN A 17 -23.08 -3.63 -3.51
N ALA A 18 -23.09 -3.75 -2.19
CA ALA A 18 -23.61 -2.71 -1.28
C ALA A 18 -22.64 -1.53 -1.10
N ILE A 19 -21.35 -1.67 -1.49
CA ILE A 19 -20.36 -0.60 -1.37
C ILE A 19 -20.50 0.34 -2.55
N ALA A 20 -20.89 1.59 -2.28
CA ALA A 20 -20.96 2.61 -3.32
C ALA A 20 -19.53 2.99 -3.79
N PRO A 21 -19.34 3.25 -5.10
CA PRO A 21 -18.08 3.78 -5.60
C PRO A 21 -17.70 5.08 -4.89
N SER A 22 -16.40 5.23 -4.56
CA SER A 22 -15.90 6.44 -3.93
C SER A 22 -16.10 7.67 -4.84
N GLY A 23 -16.83 8.68 -4.35
CA GLY A 23 -17.01 9.95 -5.06
C GLY A 23 -15.70 10.72 -5.29
N ILE A 24 -14.71 10.54 -4.42
CA ILE A 24 -13.41 11.23 -4.49
C ILE A 24 -12.68 10.94 -5.81
N ARG A 25 -12.75 9.71 -6.33
CA ARG A 25 -12.09 9.35 -7.59
C ARG A 25 -12.59 10.17 -8.78
N LYS A 26 -13.87 10.52 -8.82
CA LYS A 26 -14.42 11.36 -9.89
C LYS A 26 -13.79 12.76 -9.91
N PHE A 27 -13.45 13.30 -8.75
CA PHE A 27 -12.77 14.61 -8.69
C PHE A 27 -11.33 14.52 -9.19
N PHE A 28 -10.62 13.42 -8.91
CA PHE A 28 -9.29 13.20 -9.46
C PHE A 28 -9.30 13.03 -10.98
N ASP A 29 -10.28 12.29 -11.51
CA ASP A 29 -10.45 12.12 -12.95
C ASP A 29 -10.74 13.48 -13.65
N ILE A 30 -11.51 14.36 -13.02
CA ILE A 30 -11.80 15.70 -13.51
C ILE A 30 -10.53 16.57 -13.43
N ALA A 31 -9.84 16.57 -12.29
CA ALA A 31 -8.62 17.34 -12.10
C ALA A 31 -7.51 16.94 -13.08
N ALA A 32 -7.39 15.65 -13.38
CA ALA A 32 -6.41 15.14 -14.34
C ALA A 32 -6.66 15.59 -15.80
N GLN A 33 -7.89 16.03 -16.13
CA GLN A 33 -8.27 16.53 -17.45
C GLN A 33 -8.17 18.08 -17.55
N MET A 34 -7.87 18.75 -16.46
CA MET A 34 -7.78 20.20 -16.41
C MET A 34 -6.31 20.64 -16.54
N GLU A 35 -6.06 21.67 -17.34
CA GLU A 35 -4.77 22.34 -17.42
C GLU A 35 -4.66 23.38 -16.28
N ASP A 36 -3.45 23.62 -15.78
CA ASP A 36 -3.12 24.64 -14.78
C ASP A 36 -3.86 24.48 -13.43
N VAL A 37 -4.11 23.26 -12.98
CA VAL A 37 -4.72 22.98 -11.68
C VAL A 37 -3.68 22.74 -10.61
N ILE A 38 -3.79 23.47 -9.51
CA ILE A 38 -3.07 23.17 -8.27
C ILE A 38 -3.96 22.24 -7.45
N SER A 39 -3.61 20.94 -7.38
CA SER A 39 -4.35 19.96 -6.61
C SER A 39 -3.97 20.04 -5.12
N LEU A 40 -4.97 20.24 -4.27
CA LEU A 40 -4.84 20.12 -2.81
C LEU A 40 -5.52 18.84 -2.29
N GLY A 41 -5.81 17.89 -3.18
CA GLY A 41 -6.65 16.73 -2.87
C GLY A 41 -5.93 15.56 -2.21
N VAL A 42 -4.73 15.22 -2.66
CA VAL A 42 -3.91 14.13 -2.10
C VAL A 42 -2.62 14.72 -1.54
N GLY A 43 -2.35 14.39 -0.29
CA GLY A 43 -1.08 14.73 0.35
C GLY A 43 0.01 13.76 -0.10
N GLU A 44 0.73 14.10 -1.16
CA GLU A 44 1.91 13.36 -1.61
C GLU A 44 3.11 14.29 -1.71
N PRO A 45 4.34 13.79 -1.47
CA PRO A 45 5.54 14.57 -1.69
C PRO A 45 5.68 14.94 -3.17
N ASP A 46 5.87 16.23 -3.48
CA ASP A 46 6.14 16.72 -4.85
C ASP A 46 7.63 16.66 -5.22
N PHE A 47 8.46 16.11 -4.34
CA PHE A 47 9.87 15.88 -4.57
C PHE A 47 10.12 14.50 -5.19
N VAL A 48 11.00 14.47 -6.19
CA VAL A 48 11.49 13.20 -6.73
C VAL A 48 12.30 12.48 -5.66
N THR A 49 12.08 11.17 -5.53
CA THR A 49 12.87 10.31 -4.63
C THR A 49 14.37 10.57 -4.81
N PRO A 50 15.16 10.75 -3.73
CA PRO A 50 16.60 11.00 -3.81
C PRO A 50 17.33 10.01 -4.71
N TRP A 51 18.34 10.51 -5.43
CA TRP A 51 19.07 9.72 -6.41
C TRP A 51 19.65 8.43 -5.83
N SER A 52 20.26 8.49 -4.64
CA SER A 52 20.85 7.34 -3.98
C SER A 52 19.86 6.19 -3.75
N ILE A 53 18.60 6.51 -3.41
CA ILE A 53 17.56 5.51 -3.21
C ILE A 53 17.16 4.89 -4.55
N ARG A 54 16.97 5.71 -5.59
CA ARG A 54 16.64 5.24 -6.94
C ARG A 54 17.73 4.35 -7.51
N GLU A 55 18.99 4.75 -7.36
CA GLU A 55 20.16 4.00 -7.78
C GLU A 55 20.22 2.63 -7.09
N SER A 56 19.99 2.57 -5.79
CA SER A 56 19.92 1.31 -5.04
C SER A 56 18.80 0.39 -5.52
N CYS A 57 17.64 0.95 -5.89
CA CYS A 57 16.55 0.16 -6.49
C CYS A 57 16.94 -0.43 -7.85
N VAL A 58 17.57 0.38 -8.73
CA VAL A 58 18.06 -0.09 -10.04
C VAL A 58 19.10 -1.18 -9.85
N TYR A 59 20.06 -0.97 -8.96
CA TYR A 59 21.07 -1.96 -8.65
C TYR A 59 20.46 -3.28 -8.17
N GLY A 60 19.47 -3.24 -7.27
CA GLY A 60 18.78 -4.44 -6.80
C GLY A 60 18.11 -5.23 -7.95
N LEU A 61 17.51 -4.52 -8.91
CA LEU A 61 16.94 -5.15 -10.10
C LEU A 61 18.02 -5.78 -11.00
N GLU A 62 19.13 -5.09 -11.21
CA GLU A 62 20.27 -5.61 -11.99
C GLU A 62 20.91 -6.84 -11.34
N GLN A 63 20.92 -6.91 -10.02
CA GLN A 63 21.37 -8.09 -9.27
C GLN A 63 20.33 -9.24 -9.24
N GLY A 64 19.16 -9.04 -9.82
CA GLY A 64 18.13 -10.08 -9.88
C GLY A 64 17.36 -10.27 -8.57
N TYR A 65 17.31 -9.27 -7.69
CA TYR A 65 16.52 -9.33 -6.46
C TYR A 65 15.02 -9.16 -6.75
N THR A 66 14.46 -10.12 -7.49
CA THR A 66 13.08 -10.08 -8.00
C THR A 66 12.24 -11.28 -7.58
N SER A 67 12.74 -12.11 -6.66
CA SER A 67 12.04 -13.28 -6.15
C SER A 67 11.18 -12.98 -4.93
N TYR A 68 10.31 -13.93 -4.58
CA TYR A 68 9.53 -13.85 -3.36
C TYR A 68 10.41 -13.80 -2.11
N THR A 69 9.95 -13.07 -1.12
CA THR A 69 10.57 -13.00 0.21
C THR A 69 9.75 -13.79 1.24
N ALA A 70 10.21 -13.81 2.49
CA ALA A 70 9.40 -14.32 3.58
C ALA A 70 8.10 -13.47 3.75
N ASN A 71 7.02 -14.10 4.25
CA ASN A 71 5.73 -13.43 4.44
C ASN A 71 5.79 -12.16 5.32
N ARG A 72 6.77 -12.09 6.21
CA ARG A 72 7.01 -10.90 7.05
C ARG A 72 7.86 -9.83 6.38
N GLY A 73 8.34 -10.06 5.17
CA GLY A 73 9.31 -9.22 4.47
C GLY A 73 10.76 -9.69 4.69
N LEU A 74 11.68 -9.06 3.97
CA LEU A 74 13.11 -9.35 4.07
C LEU A 74 13.62 -9.18 5.51
N PRO A 75 14.36 -10.15 6.06
CA PRO A 75 14.93 -10.04 7.41
C PRO A 75 15.81 -8.78 7.56
N GLU A 76 16.67 -8.50 6.59
CA GLU A 76 17.57 -7.36 6.58
C GLU A 76 16.82 -6.03 6.64
N LEU A 77 15.68 -5.93 5.95
CA LEU A 77 14.82 -4.73 6.01
C LEU A 77 14.20 -4.57 7.40
N ARG A 78 13.74 -5.66 8.01
CA ARG A 78 13.14 -5.64 9.35
C ARG A 78 14.17 -5.26 10.42
N GLU A 79 15.39 -5.78 10.31
CA GLU A 79 16.51 -5.41 11.18
C GLU A 79 16.85 -3.92 11.06
N GLU A 80 16.90 -3.37 9.85
CA GLU A 80 17.11 -1.94 9.61
C GLU A 80 15.98 -1.08 10.17
N ILE A 81 14.73 -1.52 10.04
CA ILE A 81 13.58 -0.83 10.65
C ILE A 81 13.73 -0.82 12.18
N ALA A 82 14.03 -1.97 12.80
CA ALA A 82 14.23 -2.06 14.24
C ALA A 82 15.35 -1.12 14.71
N ARG A 83 16.49 -1.12 14.02
CA ARG A 83 17.64 -0.25 14.30
C ARG A 83 17.25 1.23 14.17
N HIS A 84 16.58 1.61 13.11
CA HIS A 84 16.13 3.00 12.89
C HIS A 84 15.23 3.49 14.04
N TYR A 85 14.27 2.67 14.49
CA TYR A 85 13.39 3.04 15.59
C TYR A 85 14.14 3.13 16.92
N ALA A 86 15.14 2.30 17.14
CA ALA A 86 15.98 2.38 18.32
C ALA A 86 16.84 3.66 18.33
N ASP A 87 17.46 3.99 17.21
CA ASP A 87 18.38 5.12 17.08
C ASP A 87 17.63 6.47 17.11
N GLU A 88 16.51 6.59 16.41
CA GLU A 88 15.82 7.87 16.25
C GLU A 88 14.76 8.14 17.34
N TYR A 89 14.13 7.10 17.87
CA TYR A 89 13.00 7.24 18.78
C TYR A 89 13.22 6.58 20.16
N GLY A 90 14.33 5.87 20.36
CA GLY A 90 14.59 5.12 21.59
C GLY A 90 13.64 3.94 21.81
N CYS A 91 12.96 3.47 20.76
CA CYS A 91 12.04 2.34 20.81
C CYS A 91 12.73 1.06 20.36
N SER A 92 12.73 0.04 21.19
CA SER A 92 13.33 -1.26 20.88
C SER A 92 12.26 -2.24 20.40
N TYR A 93 12.43 -2.78 19.19
CA TYR A 93 11.59 -3.81 18.60
C TYR A 93 12.42 -5.02 18.20
N ASP A 94 11.87 -6.22 18.38
CA ASP A 94 12.44 -7.44 17.84
C ASP A 94 12.08 -7.56 16.35
N ALA A 95 13.10 -7.64 15.50
CA ALA A 95 12.92 -7.70 14.05
C ALA A 95 12.13 -8.95 13.61
N ASP A 96 12.17 -10.03 14.39
CA ASP A 96 11.49 -11.28 14.03
C ASP A 96 10.06 -11.37 14.53
N THR A 97 9.71 -10.72 15.63
CA THR A 97 8.39 -10.87 16.25
C THR A 97 7.52 -9.63 16.14
N ASP A 98 8.11 -8.43 16.09
CA ASP A 98 7.38 -7.19 16.26
C ASP A 98 7.20 -6.40 14.95
N ILE A 99 7.87 -6.83 13.86
CA ILE A 99 7.85 -6.12 12.58
C ILE A 99 7.28 -6.98 11.46
N LEU A 100 6.29 -6.43 10.77
CA LEU A 100 5.69 -6.97 9.56
C LEU A 100 5.72 -5.93 8.43
N VAL A 101 6.33 -6.28 7.32
CA VAL A 101 6.32 -5.47 6.09
C VAL A 101 5.10 -5.84 5.27
N THR A 102 4.29 -4.85 4.94
CA THR A 102 3.03 -5.01 4.19
C THR A 102 3.08 -4.33 2.83
N VAL A 103 2.15 -4.69 1.93
CA VAL A 103 1.94 -4.00 0.66
C VAL A 103 1.18 -2.69 0.92
N GLY A 104 1.89 -1.73 1.49
CA GLY A 104 1.36 -0.42 1.85
C GLY A 104 0.49 -0.41 3.12
N VAL A 105 0.12 0.81 3.52
CA VAL A 105 -0.69 1.06 4.74
C VAL A 105 -2.07 0.42 4.67
N SER A 106 -2.64 0.27 3.48
CA SER A 106 -3.98 -0.31 3.32
C SER A 106 -4.03 -1.77 3.77
N GLU A 107 -3.00 -2.57 3.46
CA GLU A 107 -2.90 -3.94 3.95
C GLU A 107 -2.64 -3.95 5.46
N ALA A 108 -1.76 -3.10 5.96
CA ALA A 108 -1.51 -2.99 7.39
C ALA A 108 -2.79 -2.70 8.19
N LEU A 109 -3.59 -1.73 7.73
CA LEU A 109 -4.88 -1.40 8.36
C LEU A 109 -5.87 -2.56 8.29
N ASP A 110 -6.01 -3.24 7.14
CA ASP A 110 -6.91 -4.39 7.01
C ASP A 110 -6.51 -5.52 7.96
N LEU A 111 -5.22 -5.84 8.05
CA LEU A 111 -4.70 -6.87 8.95
C LEU A 111 -4.93 -6.52 10.41
N VAL A 112 -4.63 -5.28 10.82
CA VAL A 112 -4.83 -4.82 12.20
C VAL A 112 -6.31 -4.86 12.55
N MET A 113 -7.19 -4.33 11.70
CA MET A 113 -8.63 -4.35 11.93
C MET A 113 -9.17 -5.77 12.08
N ARG A 114 -8.72 -6.70 11.24
CA ARG A 114 -9.13 -8.12 11.34
C ARG A 114 -8.59 -8.80 12.59
N ALA A 115 -7.44 -8.37 13.09
CA ALA A 115 -6.83 -8.97 14.27
C ALA A 115 -7.49 -8.52 15.58
N ILE A 116 -7.99 -7.28 15.64
CA ILE A 116 -8.47 -6.67 16.89
C ILE A 116 -9.98 -6.46 16.97
N LEU A 117 -10.70 -6.45 15.82
CA LEU A 117 -12.15 -6.21 15.82
C LEU A 117 -12.93 -7.51 15.75
N ALA A 118 -14.00 -7.60 16.55
CA ALA A 118 -14.99 -8.64 16.50
C ALA A 118 -16.33 -8.13 15.92
N PRO A 119 -17.24 -9.02 15.46
CA PRO A 119 -18.56 -8.59 15.00
C PRO A 119 -19.33 -7.84 16.10
N GLY A 120 -19.62 -6.55 15.85
CA GLY A 120 -20.35 -5.68 16.75
C GLY A 120 -19.51 -4.57 17.40
N ASP A 121 -18.18 -4.56 17.17
CA ASP A 121 -17.29 -3.47 17.62
C ASP A 121 -17.43 -2.22 16.74
#